data_740edefb0da97e5f0b818e721fa81d3d
#
_entry.id   740edefb0da97e5f0b818e721fa81d3d
#
_cell.length_a   1.000
_cell.length_b   1.000
_cell.length_c   1.000
_cell.angle_alpha   90.00
_cell.angle_beta   90.00
_cell.angle_gamma   90.00
#
_symmetry.space_group_name_H-M   'P 1'
#
loop_
_entity.id
_entity.type
_entity.pdbx_description
1 polymer ?
#
loop_
_entity_poly.entity_id
_entity_poly.type
_entity_poly.pdbx_seq_one_letter_code
_entity_poly.pdbx_strand_id
1 'polypeptide(L)'
;ALASASLANVTIEPGQTVVCVVSGGNNDVSRYADVVERALVYEGRKHYFMVEFSQEPGALRRFLNEILGPDDDIALFEYVKKNNREFGPALVAIELGSADDYEPLLKRIEASPLRIEHLPPDSPLFGFVL
;
A
#
# COMPACT_ATOMS: atom_id res chain seq x y z
N ALA A 1 23.21 0.58 3.81
CA ALA A 1 21.90 1.23 3.72
C ALA A 1 21.66 2.22 4.86
N LEU A 2 21.86 1.84 6.13
CA LEU A 2 21.55 2.69 7.28
C LEU A 2 22.36 4.02 7.26
N ALA A 3 23.64 3.97 6.96
CA ALA A 3 24.48 5.15 6.86
C ALA A 3 24.02 6.13 5.77
N SER A 4 23.56 5.62 4.63
CA SER A 4 23.01 6.48 3.56
C SER A 4 21.62 7.03 3.92
N ALA A 5 20.76 6.21 4.55
CA ALA A 5 19.43 6.64 4.98
C ALA A 5 19.49 7.73 6.07
N SER A 6 20.52 7.71 6.93
CA SER A 6 20.69 8.71 7.98
C SER A 6 20.97 10.12 7.44
N LEU A 7 21.39 10.27 6.17
CA LEU A 7 21.59 11.58 5.53
C LEU A 7 20.31 12.42 5.48
N ALA A 8 19.15 11.79 5.42
CA ALA A 8 17.87 12.49 5.45
C ALA A 8 17.62 13.26 6.76
N ASN A 9 18.34 12.88 7.84
CA ASN A 9 18.21 13.47 9.17
C ASN A 9 19.41 14.37 9.56
N VAL A 10 20.29 14.66 8.60
CA VAL A 10 21.50 15.47 8.84
C VAL A 10 21.46 16.71 7.97
N THR A 11 21.63 17.87 8.59
CA THR A 11 21.81 19.12 7.83
C THR A 11 23.23 19.18 7.31
N ILE A 12 23.37 19.30 5.99
CA ILE A 12 24.66 19.40 5.31
C ILE A 12 24.79 20.82 4.78
N GLU A 13 25.84 21.55 5.24
CA GLU A 13 26.11 22.91 4.80
C GLU A 13 26.77 22.92 3.41
N PRO A 14 26.52 23.96 2.60
CA PRO A 14 27.22 24.12 1.32
C PRO A 14 28.74 24.05 1.44
N GLY A 15 29.36 23.21 0.62
CA GLY A 15 30.83 23.01 0.60
C GLY A 15 31.33 21.92 1.56
N GLN A 16 30.48 21.31 2.38
CA GLN A 16 30.85 20.13 3.17
C GLN A 16 30.92 18.89 2.31
N THR A 17 31.87 18.01 2.61
CA THR A 17 31.97 16.67 2.02
C THR A 17 31.54 15.66 3.05
N VAL A 18 30.54 14.82 2.69
CA VAL A 18 30.05 13.74 3.55
C VAL A 18 30.45 12.41 2.96
N VAL A 19 31.07 11.56 3.77
CA VAL A 19 31.46 10.21 3.39
C VAL A 19 30.59 9.21 4.16
N CYS A 20 29.83 8.39 3.43
CA CYS A 20 29.03 7.30 4.00
C CYS A 20 29.73 5.97 3.78
N VAL A 21 30.08 5.28 4.86
CA VAL A 21 30.60 3.91 4.78
C VAL A 21 29.43 2.96 4.67
N VAL A 22 29.27 2.35 3.50
CA VAL A 22 28.25 1.31 3.27
C VAL A 22 28.79 -0.02 3.80
N SER A 23 28.29 -0.46 4.92
CA SER A 23 28.68 -1.69 5.60
C SER A 23 27.45 -2.57 5.89
N GLY A 24 27.66 -3.81 6.35
CA GLY A 24 26.59 -4.70 6.74
C GLY A 24 25.98 -5.48 5.56
N GLY A 25 26.82 -6.10 4.73
CA GLY A 25 26.40 -6.94 3.60
C GLY A 25 25.78 -8.28 3.97
N ASN A 26 25.78 -8.66 5.25
CA ASN A 26 25.15 -9.91 5.71
C ASN A 26 23.66 -9.66 6.00
N ASN A 27 22.88 -9.58 4.93
CA ASN A 27 21.43 -9.45 5.02
C ASN A 27 20.76 -10.80 4.77
N ASP A 28 19.72 -11.07 5.55
CA ASP A 28 18.81 -12.16 5.27
C ASP A 28 17.98 -11.82 4.02
N VAL A 29 18.21 -12.57 2.95
CA VAL A 29 17.55 -12.38 1.65
C VAL A 29 16.03 -12.52 1.78
N SER A 30 15.55 -13.34 2.74
CA SER A 30 14.12 -13.51 2.99
C SER A 30 13.41 -12.23 3.42
N ARG A 31 14.15 -11.27 3.98
CA ARG A 31 13.60 -9.98 4.46
C ARG A 31 13.49 -8.92 3.37
N TYR A 32 14.02 -9.16 2.17
CA TYR A 32 13.94 -8.14 1.11
C TYR A 32 12.51 -7.85 0.68
N ALA A 33 11.64 -8.85 0.65
CA ALA A 33 10.23 -8.65 0.34
C ALA A 33 9.57 -7.69 1.33
N ASP A 34 9.80 -7.89 2.63
CA ASP A 34 9.27 -7.01 3.68
C ASP A 34 9.82 -5.57 3.58
N VAL A 35 11.10 -5.44 3.20
CA VAL A 35 11.73 -4.12 3.03
C VAL A 35 11.12 -3.37 1.84
N VAL A 36 10.92 -4.07 0.71
CA VAL A 36 10.27 -3.49 -0.49
C VAL A 36 8.84 -3.09 -0.17
N GLU A 37 8.09 -3.95 0.51
CA GLU A 37 6.72 -3.70 0.94
C GLU A 37 6.61 -2.40 1.78
N ARG A 38 7.45 -2.30 2.81
CA ARG A 38 7.50 -1.11 3.66
C ARG A 38 7.96 0.15 2.92
N ALA A 39 8.85 0.01 1.95
CA ALA A 39 9.30 1.11 1.11
C ALA A 39 8.14 1.65 0.26
N LEU A 40 7.37 0.78 -0.40
CA LEU A 40 6.21 1.17 -1.20
C LEU A 40 5.15 1.91 -0.37
N VAL A 41 4.89 1.42 0.85
CA VAL A 41 3.97 2.10 1.79
C VAL A 41 4.52 3.47 2.20
N TYR A 42 5.80 3.56 2.55
CA TYR A 42 6.45 4.81 2.94
C TYR A 42 6.48 5.85 1.81
N GLU A 43 6.68 5.39 0.57
CA GLU A 43 6.66 6.22 -0.63
C GLU A 43 5.25 6.64 -1.08
N GLY A 44 4.20 6.17 -0.38
CA GLY A 44 2.81 6.45 -0.75
C GLY A 44 2.38 5.77 -2.05
N ARG A 45 3.05 4.69 -2.44
CA ARG A 45 2.75 3.90 -3.64
C ARG A 45 1.93 2.65 -3.37
N LYS A 46 1.78 2.25 -2.11
CA LYS A 46 0.97 1.10 -1.73
C LYS A 46 0.05 1.44 -0.57
N HIS A 47 -1.24 1.16 -0.76
CA HIS A 47 -2.30 1.46 0.19
C HIS A 47 -3.17 0.24 0.44
N TYR A 48 -3.61 0.10 1.68
CA TYR A 48 -4.48 -0.99 2.11
C TYR A 48 -5.88 -0.48 2.39
N PHE A 49 -6.87 -1.25 1.98
CA PHE A 49 -8.28 -0.92 2.14
C PHE A 49 -9.08 -2.11 2.64
N MET A 50 -10.02 -1.84 3.53
CA MET A 50 -11.11 -2.76 3.82
C MET A 50 -12.28 -2.41 2.91
N VAL A 51 -12.72 -3.37 2.10
CA VAL A 51 -13.78 -3.19 1.13
C VAL A 51 -14.93 -4.13 1.46
N GLU A 52 -16.15 -3.60 1.58
CA GLU A 52 -17.35 -4.40 1.72
C GLU A 52 -17.93 -4.70 0.32
N PHE A 53 -17.77 -5.94 -0.12
CA PHE A 53 -18.36 -6.40 -1.39
C PHE A 53 -19.77 -6.95 -1.20
N SER A 54 -20.70 -6.51 -2.05
CA SER A 54 -21.95 -7.24 -2.28
C SER A 54 -21.61 -8.66 -2.80
N GLN A 55 -22.30 -9.66 -2.28
CA GLN A 55 -22.10 -11.04 -2.73
C GLN A 55 -22.76 -11.35 -4.08
N GLU A 56 -23.27 -10.32 -4.77
CA GLU A 56 -23.82 -10.45 -6.09
C GLU A 56 -22.75 -10.75 -7.16
N PRO A 57 -23.11 -11.50 -8.20
CA PRO A 57 -22.22 -11.71 -9.34
C PRO A 57 -21.77 -10.38 -9.98
N GLY A 58 -20.47 -10.22 -10.22
CA GLY A 58 -19.91 -9.03 -10.87
C GLY A 58 -19.47 -7.91 -9.95
N ALA A 59 -19.67 -8.01 -8.61
CA ALA A 59 -19.23 -6.96 -7.67
C ALA A 59 -17.71 -6.68 -7.76
N LEU A 60 -16.89 -7.73 -7.81
CA LEU A 60 -15.45 -7.58 -7.98
C LEU A 60 -15.08 -6.95 -9.33
N ARG A 61 -15.77 -7.32 -10.40
CA ARG A 61 -15.54 -6.74 -11.74
C ARG A 61 -15.81 -5.23 -11.73
N ARG A 62 -16.91 -4.81 -11.07
CA ARG A 62 -17.21 -3.37 -10.91
C ARG A 62 -16.11 -2.66 -10.15
N PHE A 63 -15.67 -3.22 -9.02
CA PHE A 63 -14.56 -2.65 -8.25
C PHE A 63 -13.31 -2.43 -9.13
N LEU A 64 -12.87 -3.46 -9.87
CA LEU A 64 -11.71 -3.38 -10.74
C LEU A 64 -11.86 -2.29 -11.81
N ASN A 65 -13.05 -2.17 -12.42
CA ASN A 65 -13.27 -1.23 -13.52
C ASN A 65 -13.50 0.21 -13.05
N GLU A 66 -14.07 0.41 -11.86
CA GLU A 66 -14.49 1.73 -11.38
C GLU A 66 -13.46 2.37 -10.45
N ILE A 67 -12.68 1.57 -9.73
CA ILE A 67 -11.74 2.05 -8.71
C ILE A 67 -10.31 2.12 -9.23
N LEU A 68 -9.83 1.06 -9.91
CA LEU A 68 -8.45 1.02 -10.38
C LEU A 68 -8.20 1.97 -11.54
N GLY A 69 -7.07 2.65 -11.51
CA GLY A 69 -6.51 3.36 -12.64
C GLY A 69 -5.78 2.44 -13.62
N PRO A 70 -5.31 2.97 -14.75
CA PRO A 70 -4.68 2.16 -15.80
C PRO A 70 -3.36 1.53 -15.38
N ASP A 71 -2.64 2.16 -14.44
CA ASP A 71 -1.33 1.74 -13.95
C ASP A 71 -1.37 1.24 -12.49
N ASP A 72 -2.59 1.09 -11.93
CA ASP A 72 -2.80 0.55 -10.59
C ASP A 72 -2.85 -0.98 -10.63
N ASP A 73 -2.25 -1.63 -9.64
CA ASP A 73 -2.27 -3.09 -9.51
C ASP A 73 -2.81 -3.53 -8.15
N ILE A 74 -3.42 -4.72 -8.11
CA ILE A 74 -3.83 -5.36 -6.86
C ILE A 74 -2.72 -6.27 -6.38
N ALA A 75 -2.01 -5.81 -5.35
CA ALA A 75 -0.91 -6.55 -4.73
C ALA A 75 -1.38 -7.57 -3.69
N LEU A 76 -2.55 -7.35 -3.08
CA LEU A 76 -3.19 -8.28 -2.15
C LEU A 76 -4.71 -8.23 -2.33
N PHE A 77 -5.34 -9.40 -2.32
CA PHE A 77 -6.79 -9.52 -2.29
C PHE A 77 -7.20 -10.71 -1.44
N GLU A 78 -7.68 -10.45 -0.24
CA GLU A 78 -8.19 -11.46 0.68
C GLU A 78 -9.69 -11.26 0.88
N TYR A 79 -10.49 -12.16 0.34
CA TYR A 79 -11.94 -12.12 0.43
C TYR A 79 -12.50 -13.36 1.11
N VAL A 80 -13.26 -13.15 2.17
CA VAL A 80 -13.93 -14.24 2.89
C VAL A 80 -15.42 -14.21 2.58
N LYS A 81 -15.84 -15.10 1.70
CA LYS A 81 -17.27 -15.31 1.42
C LYS A 81 -17.91 -16.13 2.55
N LYS A 82 -18.88 -15.54 3.25
CA LYS A 82 -19.71 -16.23 4.26
C LYS A 82 -21.11 -16.43 3.71
N ASN A 83 -21.57 -17.69 3.66
CA ASN A 83 -22.82 -18.12 2.98
C ASN A 83 -24.12 -17.49 3.51
N ASN A 84 -24.10 -16.73 4.61
CA ASN A 84 -25.32 -16.18 5.25
C ASN A 84 -25.29 -14.66 5.37
N ARG A 85 -24.51 -13.94 4.54
CA ARG A 85 -24.44 -12.47 4.56
C ARG A 85 -24.59 -11.92 3.14
N GLU A 86 -25.26 -10.78 3.02
CA GLU A 86 -25.40 -10.05 1.75
C GLU A 86 -24.08 -9.37 1.34
N PHE A 87 -23.22 -9.05 2.30
CA PHE A 87 -21.92 -8.41 2.12
C PHE A 87 -20.80 -9.22 2.76
N GLY A 88 -19.64 -9.21 2.12
CA GLY A 88 -18.43 -9.82 2.64
C GLY A 88 -17.27 -8.81 2.66
N PRO A 89 -16.52 -8.72 3.79
CA PRO A 89 -15.35 -7.89 3.85
C PRO A 89 -14.20 -8.50 3.05
N ALA A 90 -13.45 -7.65 2.37
CA ALA A 90 -12.19 -8.00 1.73
C ALA A 90 -11.08 -7.04 2.19
N LEU A 91 -9.88 -7.58 2.38
CA LEU A 91 -8.67 -6.80 2.52
C LEU A 91 -8.04 -6.69 1.14
N VAL A 92 -7.82 -5.46 0.69
CA VAL A 92 -7.27 -5.17 -0.63
C VAL A 92 -6.06 -4.26 -0.49
N ALA A 93 -4.92 -4.66 -1.07
CA ALA A 93 -3.78 -3.76 -1.24
C ALA A 93 -3.70 -3.32 -2.71
N ILE A 94 -3.64 -2.01 -2.91
CA ILE A 94 -3.50 -1.39 -4.24
C ILE A 94 -2.11 -0.78 -4.31
N GLU A 95 -1.34 -1.18 -5.33
CA GLU A 95 -0.07 -0.58 -5.69
C GLU A 95 -0.28 0.40 -6.83
N LEU A 96 0.19 1.64 -6.66
CA LEU A 96 0.06 2.73 -7.59
C LEU A 96 1.30 2.83 -8.49
N GLY A 97 1.12 3.21 -9.73
CA GLY A 97 2.21 3.53 -10.64
C GLY A 97 3.06 4.70 -10.13
N SER A 98 2.41 5.71 -9.55
CA SER A 98 3.01 6.87 -8.90
C SER A 98 2.27 7.24 -7.62
N ALA A 99 2.97 7.85 -6.65
CA ALA A 99 2.31 8.41 -5.46
C ALA A 99 1.28 9.51 -5.81
N ASP A 100 1.44 10.18 -6.93
CA ASP A 100 0.50 11.20 -7.42
C ASP A 100 -0.87 10.61 -7.83
N ASP A 101 -0.93 9.29 -8.07
CA ASP A 101 -2.17 8.59 -8.42
C ASP A 101 -3.09 8.34 -7.21
N TYR A 102 -2.62 8.62 -5.99
CA TYR A 102 -3.39 8.43 -4.77
C TYR A 102 -4.63 9.32 -4.70
N GLU A 103 -4.50 10.61 -4.97
CA GLU A 103 -5.63 11.53 -4.99
C GLU A 103 -6.68 11.17 -6.07
N PRO A 104 -6.30 10.82 -7.31
CA PRO A 104 -7.23 10.25 -8.27
C PRO A 104 -7.93 8.97 -7.80
N LEU A 105 -7.20 8.07 -7.12
CA LEU A 105 -7.78 6.85 -6.54
C LEU A 105 -8.85 7.19 -5.49
N LEU A 106 -8.55 8.10 -4.55
CA LEU A 106 -9.51 8.53 -3.52
C LEU A 106 -10.79 9.11 -4.14
N LYS A 107 -10.69 9.91 -5.18
CA LYS A 107 -11.86 10.48 -5.88
C LYS A 107 -12.73 9.39 -6.51
N ARG A 108 -12.12 8.33 -7.07
CA ARG A 108 -12.88 7.20 -7.61
C ARG A 108 -13.56 6.40 -6.50
N ILE A 109 -12.89 6.24 -5.36
CA ILE A 109 -13.45 5.60 -4.16
C ILE A 109 -14.66 6.37 -3.65
N GLU A 110 -14.55 7.70 -3.49
CA GLU A 110 -15.63 8.57 -3.03
C GLU A 110 -16.85 8.59 -3.97
N ALA A 111 -16.61 8.49 -5.27
CA ALA A 111 -17.66 8.43 -6.28
C ALA A 111 -18.34 7.04 -6.36
N SER A 112 -17.74 6.01 -5.77
CA SER A 112 -18.25 4.65 -5.79
C SER A 112 -19.34 4.43 -4.73
N PRO A 113 -20.34 3.59 -5.00
CA PRO A 113 -21.33 3.17 -3.99
C PRO A 113 -20.77 2.13 -3.00
N LEU A 114 -19.53 1.67 -3.18
CA LEU A 114 -18.90 0.67 -2.32
C LEU A 114 -18.46 1.30 -1.00
N ARG A 115 -18.62 0.54 0.07
CA ARG A 115 -18.04 0.93 1.36
C ARG A 115 -16.58 0.50 1.39
N ILE A 116 -15.70 1.50 1.32
CA ILE A 116 -14.25 1.33 1.28
C ILE A 116 -13.65 2.17 2.41
N GLU A 117 -12.88 1.54 3.28
CA GLU A 117 -12.20 2.17 4.39
C GLU A 117 -10.69 2.03 4.19
N HIS A 118 -9.98 3.15 4.17
CA HIS A 118 -8.51 3.14 4.11
C HIS A 118 -7.94 2.64 5.44
N LEU A 119 -6.99 1.72 5.36
CA LEU A 119 -6.25 1.20 6.49
C LEU A 119 -4.87 1.87 6.56
N PRO A 120 -4.71 2.93 7.38
CA PRO A 120 -3.46 3.66 7.43
C PRO A 120 -2.36 2.86 8.14
N PRO A 121 -1.07 3.13 7.85
CA PRO A 121 0.07 2.39 8.40
C PRO A 121 0.20 2.45 9.93
N ASP A 122 -0.37 3.46 10.56
CA ASP A 122 -0.40 3.65 12.02
C ASP A 122 -1.59 2.94 12.70
N SER A 123 -2.48 2.34 11.92
CA SER A 123 -3.58 1.54 12.44
C SER A 123 -3.07 0.30 13.19
N PRO A 124 -3.63 -0.03 14.37
CA PRO A 124 -3.33 -1.29 15.05
C PRO A 124 -3.58 -2.53 14.19
N LEU A 125 -4.53 -2.45 13.24
CA LEU A 125 -4.85 -3.52 12.31
C LEU A 125 -3.76 -3.73 11.25
N PHE A 126 -2.98 -2.70 10.96
CA PHE A 126 -1.91 -2.78 9.96
C PHE A 126 -0.82 -3.80 10.32
N GLY A 127 -0.54 -3.98 11.61
CA GLY A 127 0.41 -4.97 12.10
C GLY A 127 -0.02 -6.44 11.89
N PHE A 128 -1.28 -6.69 11.49
CA PHE A 128 -1.76 -8.01 11.09
C PHE A 128 -1.67 -8.24 9.58
N VAL A 129 -1.33 -7.21 8.82
CA VAL A 129 -1.27 -7.24 7.35
C VAL A 129 0.17 -7.36 6.86
N LEU A 130 1.13 -6.79 7.62
CA LEU A 130 2.57 -6.78 7.33
C LEU A 130 3.38 -7.49 8.39
#